data_fd576dd717dce63166768e3abebc4772
#
_entry.id   fd576dd717dce63166768e3abebc4772
#
_cell.length_a   1.000
_cell.length_b   1.000
_cell.length_c   1.000
_cell.angle_alpha   90.00
_cell.angle_beta   90.00
_cell.angle_gamma   90.00
#
_symmetry.space_group_name_H-M   'P 1'
#
loop_
_entity.id
_entity.type
_entity.pdbx_description
1 polymer ?
#
loop_
_entity_poly.entity_id
_entity_poly.type
_entity_poly.pdbx_seq_one_letter_code
_entity_poly.pdbx_strand_id
1 'polypeptide(L)'
;LLPKTMPKLSTDQARQPAPNEIPVTPEELDRAASGLASLASGVPGVDRAYVALANTAAYVGVEMKTTTEKAPGTAKKEIADRIMRADRRLTRVYVTTDKDTVSRIKGVAQGIADGRQVSDFAWDIAEIERRIVQEGQR
;
A
#
# COMPACT_ATOMS: atom_id res chain seq x y z
N LEU A 1 6.92 33.45 -28.54
CA LEU A 1 7.51 32.41 -29.32
C LEU A 1 7.39 31.07 -28.65
N LEU A 2 8.25 30.20 -29.01
CA LEU A 2 8.28 28.83 -28.53
C LEU A 2 8.27 28.66 -27.01
N PRO A 3 8.97 29.50 -26.26
CA PRO A 3 9.05 29.33 -24.82
C PRO A 3 7.72 29.24 -24.13
N LYS A 4 6.71 29.82 -24.67
CA LYS A 4 5.40 29.84 -24.07
C LYS A 4 4.77 28.46 -23.99
N THR A 5 5.08 27.64 -24.98
CA THR A 5 4.49 26.31 -25.04
C THR A 5 5.21 25.32 -24.13
N MET A 6 6.52 25.49 -24.07
CA MET A 6 7.36 24.53 -23.32
C MET A 6 7.00 24.38 -21.85
N PRO A 7 6.82 25.48 -21.11
CA PRO A 7 6.51 25.35 -19.69
C PRO A 7 5.24 24.55 -19.43
N LYS A 8 4.27 24.71 -20.28
CA LYS A 8 3.01 24.02 -20.12
C LYS A 8 3.17 22.52 -20.32
N LEU A 9 3.90 22.14 -21.34
CA LEU A 9 4.16 20.73 -21.61
C LEU A 9 4.99 20.11 -20.49
N SER A 10 5.98 20.85 -20.02
CA SER A 10 6.82 20.36 -18.93
C SER A 10 6.01 20.12 -17.67
N THR A 11 5.05 20.96 -17.38
CA THR A 11 4.21 20.80 -16.20
C THR A 11 3.39 19.53 -16.29
N ASP A 12 2.82 19.25 -17.45
CA ASP A 12 2.03 18.04 -17.65
C ASP A 12 2.90 16.80 -17.50
N GLN A 13 4.08 16.83 -18.06
CA GLN A 13 5.02 15.70 -17.95
C GLN A 13 5.50 15.51 -16.53
N ALA A 14 5.67 16.59 -15.78
CA ALA A 14 6.12 16.51 -14.41
C ALA A 14 5.11 15.82 -13.49
N ARG A 15 3.85 15.76 -13.88
CA ARG A 15 2.81 15.08 -13.11
C ARG A 15 2.79 13.58 -13.31
N GLN A 16 3.41 13.11 -14.38
CA GLN A 16 3.43 11.68 -14.64
C GLN A 16 4.59 11.05 -13.88
N PRO A 17 4.32 10.01 -13.09
CA PRO A 17 5.41 9.34 -12.37
C PRO A 17 6.33 8.63 -13.36
N ALA A 18 7.60 8.53 -13.00
CA ALA A 18 8.54 7.73 -13.78
C ALA A 18 8.08 6.27 -13.74
N PRO A 19 8.47 5.45 -14.73
CA PRO A 19 8.04 4.06 -14.79
C PRO A 19 8.34 3.25 -13.53
N ASN A 20 9.36 3.65 -12.77
CA ASN A 20 9.77 2.96 -11.55
C ASN A 20 9.29 3.67 -10.28
N GLU A 21 8.41 4.63 -10.41
CA GLU A 21 7.86 5.35 -9.25
C GLU A 21 6.42 4.93 -9.01
N ILE A 22 6.04 4.98 -7.74
CA ILE A 22 4.66 4.68 -7.34
C ILE A 22 3.79 5.86 -7.76
N PRO A 23 2.61 5.61 -8.36
CA PRO A 23 1.69 6.68 -8.73
C PRO A 23 1.30 7.53 -7.54
N VAL A 24 0.95 8.79 -7.81
CA VAL A 24 0.53 9.73 -6.76
C VAL A 24 -0.94 10.12 -6.85
N THR A 25 -1.59 9.85 -7.98
CA THR A 25 -3.01 10.17 -8.09
C THR A 25 -3.83 9.12 -7.34
N PRO A 26 -4.94 9.54 -6.70
CA PRO A 26 -5.77 8.60 -5.95
C PRO A 26 -6.27 7.42 -6.79
N GLU A 27 -6.66 7.66 -8.04
CA GLU A 27 -7.16 6.59 -8.90
C GLU A 27 -6.11 5.54 -9.19
N GLU A 28 -4.89 5.98 -9.47
CA GLU A 28 -3.80 5.06 -9.78
C GLU A 28 -3.32 4.32 -8.55
N LEU A 29 -3.27 5.02 -7.39
CA LEU A 29 -2.91 4.40 -6.13
C LEU A 29 -3.93 3.34 -5.74
N ASP A 30 -5.21 3.65 -5.88
CA ASP A 30 -6.27 2.70 -5.56
C ASP A 30 -6.18 1.45 -6.44
N ARG A 31 -5.94 1.65 -7.74
CA ARG A 31 -5.82 0.54 -8.67
C ARG A 31 -4.64 -0.35 -8.35
N ALA A 32 -3.49 0.26 -8.08
CA ALA A 32 -2.28 -0.49 -7.71
C ALA A 32 -2.48 -1.22 -6.38
N ALA A 33 -3.03 -0.53 -5.39
CA ALA A 33 -3.28 -1.13 -4.08
C ALA A 33 -4.27 -2.28 -4.16
N SER A 34 -5.32 -2.14 -4.96
CA SER A 34 -6.32 -3.19 -5.14
C SER A 34 -5.72 -4.45 -5.76
N GLY A 35 -4.84 -4.27 -6.74
CA GLY A 35 -4.13 -5.40 -7.34
C GLY A 35 -3.27 -6.14 -6.33
N LEU A 36 -2.55 -5.40 -5.49
CA LEU A 36 -1.71 -5.99 -4.46
C LEU A 36 -2.54 -6.65 -3.37
N ALA A 37 -3.69 -6.06 -3.02
CA ALA A 37 -4.61 -6.66 -2.06
C ALA A 37 -5.13 -8.00 -2.55
N SER A 38 -5.42 -8.11 -3.84
CA SER A 38 -5.84 -9.38 -4.44
C SER A 38 -4.76 -10.44 -4.33
N LEU A 39 -3.50 -10.06 -4.58
CA LEU A 39 -2.38 -10.98 -4.43
C LEU A 39 -2.25 -11.45 -2.98
N ALA A 40 -2.37 -10.54 -2.04
CA ALA A 40 -2.25 -10.86 -0.62
C ALA A 40 -3.38 -11.79 -0.17
N SER A 41 -4.59 -11.53 -0.61
CA SER A 41 -5.74 -12.37 -0.22
C SER A 41 -5.68 -13.76 -0.84
N GLY A 42 -4.85 -13.95 -1.86
CA GLY A 42 -4.63 -15.26 -2.46
C GLY A 42 -3.69 -16.15 -1.66
N VAL A 43 -3.02 -15.64 -0.64
CA VAL A 43 -2.14 -16.43 0.21
C VAL A 43 -2.99 -17.35 1.08
N PRO A 44 -2.67 -18.66 1.15
CA PRO A 44 -3.46 -19.59 1.97
C PRO A 44 -3.54 -19.14 3.42
N GLY A 45 -4.74 -19.20 3.99
CA GLY A 45 -4.98 -18.78 5.36
C GLY A 45 -5.44 -17.35 5.50
N VAL A 46 -5.37 -16.56 4.45
CA VAL A 46 -5.82 -15.16 4.46
C VAL A 46 -7.28 -15.08 4.07
N ASP A 47 -8.10 -14.43 4.89
CA ASP A 47 -9.50 -14.19 4.60
C ASP A 47 -9.65 -12.90 3.78
N ARG A 48 -9.08 -11.82 4.27
CA ARG A 48 -9.13 -10.52 3.60
C ARG A 48 -7.81 -9.79 3.76
N ALA A 49 -7.50 -8.94 2.79
CA ALA A 49 -6.32 -8.11 2.83
C ALA A 49 -6.65 -6.71 2.35
N TYR A 50 -6.04 -5.71 2.97
CA TYR A 50 -6.18 -4.31 2.62
C TYR A 50 -4.79 -3.74 2.41
N VAL A 51 -4.60 -2.95 1.35
CA VAL A 51 -3.30 -2.38 1.03
C VAL A 51 -3.43 -0.87 0.89
N ALA A 52 -2.54 -0.14 1.52
CA ALA A 52 -2.37 1.29 1.34
C ALA A 52 -0.94 1.52 0.87
N LEU A 53 -0.78 2.33 -0.16
CA LEU A 53 0.54 2.67 -0.71
C LEU A 53 0.87 4.11 -0.39
N ALA A 54 2.09 4.35 0.08
CA ALA A 54 2.57 5.70 0.33
C ALA A 54 4.09 5.71 0.19
N ASN A 55 4.60 6.72 -0.48
CA ASN A 55 6.04 6.82 -0.79
C ASN A 55 6.46 5.58 -1.57
N THR A 56 7.41 4.81 -1.06
CA THR A 56 7.82 3.57 -1.72
C THR A 56 7.49 2.35 -0.85
N ALA A 57 6.50 2.49 0.01
CA ALA A 57 6.12 1.44 0.96
C ALA A 57 4.69 0.98 0.75
N ALA A 58 4.45 -0.30 0.99
CA ALA A 58 3.11 -0.86 1.06
C ALA A 58 2.79 -1.22 2.50
N TYR A 59 1.60 -0.84 2.94
CA TYR A 59 1.09 -1.16 4.27
C TYR A 59 -0.07 -2.13 4.08
N VAL A 60 0.10 -3.34 4.58
CA VAL A 60 -0.84 -4.43 4.31
C VAL A 60 -1.48 -4.88 5.62
N GLY A 61 -2.79 -4.76 5.68
CA GLY A 61 -3.58 -5.28 6.80
C GLY A 61 -4.21 -6.60 6.39
N VAL A 62 -4.06 -7.61 7.23
CA VAL A 62 -4.49 -8.97 6.91
C VAL A 62 -5.43 -9.49 7.98
N GLU A 63 -6.55 -10.04 7.53
CA GLU A 63 -7.46 -10.79 8.39
C GLU A 63 -7.31 -12.27 8.04
N MET A 64 -6.87 -13.06 9.03
CA MET A 64 -6.66 -14.49 8.83
C MET A 64 -7.97 -15.26 8.99
N LYS A 65 -8.09 -16.36 8.27
CA LYS A 65 -9.23 -17.26 8.45
C LYS A 65 -9.15 -17.89 9.82
N THR A 66 -10.29 -18.02 10.48
CA THR A 66 -10.36 -18.62 11.82
C THR A 66 -10.02 -20.09 11.81
N THR A 67 -10.17 -20.75 10.67
CA THR A 67 -9.94 -22.18 10.53
C THR A 67 -8.56 -22.54 10.01
N THR A 68 -7.73 -21.53 9.74
CA THR A 68 -6.40 -21.78 9.18
C THR A 68 -5.44 -22.31 10.25
N GLU A 69 -4.56 -23.22 9.83
CA GLU A 69 -3.48 -23.70 10.68
C GLU A 69 -2.20 -22.91 10.39
N LYS A 70 -2.21 -22.07 9.37
CA LYS A 70 -1.02 -21.31 8.99
C LYS A 70 -0.71 -20.25 10.02
N ALA A 71 0.54 -20.21 10.47
CA ALA A 71 0.98 -19.19 11.42
C ALA A 71 0.93 -17.80 10.79
N PRO A 72 0.48 -16.78 11.54
CA PRO A 72 0.44 -15.41 10.99
C PRO A 72 1.79 -14.92 10.47
N GLY A 73 2.88 -15.26 11.15
CA GLY A 73 4.22 -14.86 10.71
C GLY A 73 4.59 -15.43 9.35
N THR A 74 4.21 -16.69 9.09
CA THR A 74 4.45 -17.33 7.81
C THR A 74 3.64 -16.65 6.70
N ALA A 75 2.38 -16.36 6.98
CA ALA A 75 1.51 -15.69 6.03
C ALA A 75 2.02 -14.28 5.71
N LYS A 76 2.46 -13.53 6.73
CA LYS A 76 3.01 -12.19 6.52
C LYS A 76 4.22 -12.21 5.61
N LYS A 77 5.11 -13.16 5.81
CA LYS A 77 6.32 -13.28 5.00
C LYS A 77 5.97 -13.61 3.55
N GLU A 78 5.06 -14.53 3.34
CA GLU A 78 4.61 -14.88 2.01
C GLU A 78 3.98 -13.69 1.28
N ILE A 79 3.15 -12.95 1.99
CA ILE A 79 2.50 -11.75 1.44
C ILE A 79 3.55 -10.72 1.03
N ALA A 80 4.50 -10.43 1.92
CA ALA A 80 5.55 -9.46 1.65
C ALA A 80 6.36 -9.88 0.41
N ASP A 81 6.71 -11.16 0.31
CA ASP A 81 7.47 -11.66 -0.83
C ASP A 81 6.70 -11.52 -2.13
N ARG A 82 5.43 -11.86 -2.13
CA ARG A 82 4.58 -11.75 -3.32
C ARG A 82 4.44 -10.31 -3.79
N ILE A 83 4.22 -9.40 -2.84
CA ILE A 83 4.03 -7.99 -3.15
C ILE A 83 5.33 -7.37 -3.69
N MET A 84 6.46 -7.67 -3.06
CA MET A 84 7.75 -7.16 -3.52
C MET A 84 8.08 -7.64 -4.92
N ARG A 85 7.74 -8.88 -5.24
CA ARG A 85 7.97 -9.41 -6.59
C ARG A 85 7.02 -8.81 -7.62
N ALA A 86 5.80 -8.52 -7.21
CA ALA A 86 4.79 -8.00 -8.11
C ALA A 86 5.02 -6.54 -8.47
N ASP A 87 5.56 -5.77 -7.55
CA ASP A 87 5.78 -4.35 -7.78
C ASP A 87 7.18 -3.94 -7.33
N ARG A 88 8.07 -3.81 -8.28
CA ARG A 88 9.49 -3.52 -8.01
C ARG A 88 9.73 -2.07 -7.62
N ARG A 89 8.72 -1.23 -7.70
CA ARG A 89 8.83 0.15 -7.23
C ARG A 89 8.83 0.24 -5.72
N LEU A 90 8.34 -0.79 -5.05
CA LEU A 90 8.29 -0.84 -3.60
C LEU A 90 9.64 -1.18 -3.02
N THR A 91 10.04 -0.45 -1.99
CA THR A 91 11.28 -0.71 -1.26
C THR A 91 11.01 -1.33 0.11
N ARG A 92 9.78 -1.20 0.60
CA ARG A 92 9.40 -1.73 1.91
C ARG A 92 7.96 -2.22 1.86
N VAL A 93 7.72 -3.34 2.56
CA VAL A 93 6.37 -3.86 2.71
C VAL A 93 6.17 -4.16 4.20
N TYR A 94 5.15 -3.56 4.78
CA TYR A 94 4.78 -3.76 6.18
C TYR A 94 3.48 -4.54 6.21
N VAL A 95 3.47 -5.66 6.93
CA VAL A 95 2.29 -6.51 7.01
C VAL A 95 1.90 -6.66 8.48
N THR A 96 0.63 -6.53 8.76
CA THR A 96 0.12 -6.66 10.12
C THR A 96 -1.18 -7.46 10.16
N THR A 97 -1.39 -8.18 11.26
CA THR A 97 -2.66 -8.84 11.55
C THR A 97 -3.35 -8.21 12.76
N ASP A 98 -2.75 -7.17 13.34
CA ASP A 98 -3.34 -6.45 14.47
C ASP A 98 -4.62 -5.74 14.03
N LYS A 99 -5.74 -6.05 14.71
CA LYS A 99 -7.05 -5.55 14.31
C LYS A 99 -7.13 -4.03 14.22
N ASP A 100 -6.55 -3.36 15.18
CA ASP A 100 -6.59 -1.90 15.23
C ASP A 100 -5.81 -1.29 14.07
N THR A 101 -4.61 -1.81 13.83
CA THR A 101 -3.78 -1.34 12.74
C THR A 101 -4.39 -1.68 11.39
N VAL A 102 -4.97 -2.88 11.25
CA VAL A 102 -5.68 -3.27 10.02
C VAL A 102 -6.82 -2.29 9.75
N SER A 103 -7.56 -1.91 10.77
CA SER A 103 -8.67 -0.95 10.63
C SER A 103 -8.16 0.40 10.11
N ARG A 104 -7.02 0.84 10.60
CA ARG A 104 -6.41 2.09 10.15
C ARG A 104 -5.97 2.02 8.69
N ILE A 105 -5.37 0.90 8.29
CA ILE A 105 -4.95 0.69 6.90
C ILE A 105 -6.19 0.70 5.99
N LYS A 106 -7.23 0.01 6.41
CA LYS A 106 -8.49 -0.03 5.67
C LYS A 106 -9.06 1.38 5.48
N GLY A 107 -9.01 2.21 6.53
CA GLY A 107 -9.49 3.59 6.46
C GLY A 107 -8.71 4.42 5.45
N VAL A 108 -7.39 4.28 5.42
CA VAL A 108 -6.57 4.99 4.45
C VAL A 108 -6.87 4.53 3.03
N ALA A 109 -6.93 3.21 2.83
CA ALA A 109 -7.24 2.64 1.52
C ALA A 109 -8.60 3.12 1.01
N GLN A 110 -9.60 3.15 1.89
CA GLN A 110 -10.93 3.62 1.55
C GLN A 110 -10.93 5.10 1.19
N GLY A 111 -10.22 5.91 1.94
CA GLY A 111 -10.13 7.35 1.66
C GLY A 111 -9.52 7.62 0.30
N ILE A 112 -8.48 6.87 -0.06
CA ILE A 112 -7.85 7.01 -1.37
C ILE A 112 -8.80 6.55 -2.47
N ALA A 113 -9.52 5.44 -2.25
CA ALA A 113 -10.52 4.97 -3.19
C ALA A 113 -11.63 6.01 -3.40
N ASP A 114 -11.93 6.80 -2.36
CA ASP A 114 -12.92 7.87 -2.45
C ASP A 114 -12.37 9.15 -3.07
N GLY A 115 -11.12 9.15 -3.50
CA GLY A 115 -10.53 10.28 -4.21
C GLY A 115 -9.69 11.22 -3.37
N ARG A 116 -9.45 10.91 -2.09
CA ARG A 116 -8.61 11.75 -1.26
C ARG A 116 -7.14 11.54 -1.58
N GLN A 117 -6.34 12.56 -1.32
CA GLN A 117 -4.91 12.52 -1.59
C GLN A 117 -4.18 11.73 -0.51
N VAL A 118 -3.13 11.01 -0.90
CA VAL A 118 -2.33 10.24 0.07
C VAL A 118 -1.73 11.17 1.12
N SER A 119 -1.41 12.39 0.77
CA SER A 119 -0.83 13.36 1.72
C SER A 119 -1.79 13.72 2.86
N ASP A 120 -3.10 13.55 2.65
CA ASP A 120 -4.09 13.76 3.71
C ASP A 120 -3.95 12.75 4.83
N PHE A 121 -3.30 11.63 4.56
CA PHE A 121 -3.15 10.53 5.51
C PHE A 121 -1.73 10.39 6.05
N ALA A 122 -0.90 11.44 5.89
CA ALA A 122 0.50 11.37 6.32
C ALA A 122 0.65 10.98 7.79
N TRP A 123 -0.19 11.55 8.66
CA TRP A 123 -0.15 11.23 10.08
C TRP A 123 -0.57 9.78 10.33
N ASP A 124 -1.66 9.35 9.67
CA ASP A 124 -2.16 7.98 9.80
C ASP A 124 -1.11 6.96 9.35
N ILE A 125 -0.45 7.25 8.24
CA ILE A 125 0.56 6.36 7.68
C ILE A 125 1.75 6.25 8.63
N ALA A 126 2.21 7.36 9.19
CA ALA A 126 3.30 7.36 10.16
C ALA A 126 2.93 6.53 11.39
N GLU A 127 1.70 6.64 11.85
CA GLU A 127 1.22 5.88 12.99
C GLU A 127 1.13 4.38 12.69
N ILE A 128 0.65 4.03 11.50
CA ILE A 128 0.59 2.65 11.05
C ILE A 128 2.00 2.05 11.02
N GLU A 129 2.94 2.74 10.42
CA GLU A 129 4.31 2.25 10.34
C GLU A 129 4.90 2.04 11.72
N ARG A 130 4.71 3.00 12.62
CA ARG A 130 5.21 2.90 13.99
C ARG A 130 4.65 1.66 14.70
N ARG A 131 3.35 1.41 14.56
CA ARG A 131 2.71 0.27 15.19
C ARG A 131 3.23 -1.06 14.66
N ILE A 132 3.41 -1.15 13.34
CA ILE A 132 3.90 -2.40 12.74
C ILE A 132 5.33 -2.68 13.15
N VAL A 133 6.18 -1.65 13.17
CA VAL A 133 7.57 -1.79 13.61
C VAL A 133 7.64 -2.26 15.06
N GLN A 134 6.77 -1.71 15.92
CA GLN A 134 6.72 -2.12 17.32
C GLN A 134 6.27 -3.58 17.48
N GLU A 135 5.34 -4.03 16.66
CA GLU A 135 4.91 -5.44 16.67
C GLU A 135 6.09 -6.36 16.37
N GLY A 136 6.89 -6.00 15.39
CA GLY A 136 8.04 -6.82 14.98
C GLY A 136 9.14 -6.93 16.00
N GLN A 137 9.13 -6.05 17.01
CA GLN A 137 10.14 -6.07 18.06
C GLN A 137 9.74 -6.90 19.28
N ARG A 138 8.56 -7.47 19.27
CA ARG A 138 8.09 -8.35 20.35
C ARG A 138 8.49 -9.81 20.11
#